data_98b83fa92bf9115344b825f7ec5bab5f
#
_entry.id   98b83fa92bf9115344b825f7ec5bab5f
#
_cell.length_a   1.000
_cell.length_b   1.000
_cell.length_c   1.000
_cell.angle_alpha   90.00
_cell.angle_beta   90.00
_cell.angle_gamma   90.00
#
_symmetry.space_group_name_H-M   'P 1'
#
loop_
_entity.id
_entity.type
_entity.pdbx_description
1 polymer ?
#
loop_
_entity_poly.entity_id
_entity_poly.type
_entity_poly.pdbx_seq_one_letter_code
_entity_poly.pdbx_strand_id
1 'polypeptide(L)'
;MNRRFQRWTWLTLLALVAGRFLVPGAWAHHGWGWATKEEFELTGTITDVRLGNPHGEVTLEVDGERWVVEVGQPWRNARAGLRDELLRVGQVITAHGHRSAKEGERVMKAERVVIDGRHYNLYPDRAS
;
A
#
# COMPACT_ATOMS: atom_id res chain seq x y z
N MET A 1 34.75 -56.19 -41.97
CA MET A 1 34.99 -54.75 -41.65
C MET A 1 33.80 -54.22 -40.90
N ASN A 2 33.91 -54.16 -39.59
CA ASN A 2 32.83 -53.69 -38.74
C ASN A 2 32.99 -52.19 -38.45
N ARG A 3 32.18 -51.37 -39.10
CA ARG A 3 32.08 -49.98 -38.72
C ARG A 3 31.05 -49.86 -37.62
N ARG A 4 31.50 -49.71 -36.39
CA ARG A 4 30.68 -49.37 -35.24
C ARG A 4 30.28 -47.89 -35.36
N PHE A 5 29.04 -47.64 -35.69
CA PHE A 5 28.45 -46.31 -35.58
C PHE A 5 28.28 -45.95 -34.14
N GLN A 6 29.15 -45.06 -33.67
CA GLN A 6 29.06 -44.49 -32.33
C GLN A 6 27.97 -43.39 -32.39
N ARG A 7 26.81 -43.75 -31.86
CA ARG A 7 25.69 -42.80 -31.71
C ARG A 7 26.01 -41.89 -30.55
N TRP A 8 26.42 -40.68 -30.87
CA TRP A 8 26.54 -39.61 -29.88
C TRP A 8 25.16 -39.12 -29.54
N THR A 9 24.64 -39.51 -28.39
CA THR A 9 23.45 -38.93 -27.79
C THR A 9 23.84 -37.60 -27.19
N TRP A 10 23.45 -36.55 -27.86
CA TRP A 10 23.49 -35.22 -27.30
C TRP A 10 22.38 -35.11 -26.25
N LEU A 11 22.73 -35.24 -25.00
CA LEU A 11 21.88 -34.85 -23.88
C LEU A 11 21.90 -33.32 -23.83
N THR A 12 20.95 -32.71 -24.48
CA THR A 12 20.63 -31.31 -24.25
C THR A 12 20.05 -31.19 -22.86
N LEU A 13 20.88 -30.78 -21.92
CA LEU A 13 20.44 -30.32 -20.61
C LEU A 13 19.69 -29.01 -20.84
N LEU A 14 18.36 -29.07 -20.89
CA LEU A 14 17.50 -27.90 -20.77
C LEU A 14 17.60 -27.45 -19.32
N ALA A 15 18.50 -26.50 -19.04
CA ALA A 15 18.49 -25.77 -17.79
C ALA A 15 17.24 -24.89 -17.82
N LEU A 16 16.17 -25.37 -17.20
CA LEU A 16 15.02 -24.55 -16.84
C LEU A 16 15.49 -23.55 -15.79
N VAL A 17 15.92 -22.38 -16.26
CA VAL A 17 16.08 -21.22 -15.43
C VAL A 17 14.66 -20.80 -15.06
N ALA A 18 14.13 -21.35 -13.98
CA ALA A 18 12.96 -20.83 -13.31
C ALA A 18 13.34 -19.45 -12.77
N GLY A 19 13.21 -18.44 -13.60
CA GLY A 19 13.25 -17.06 -13.17
C GLY A 19 12.17 -16.87 -12.11
N ARG A 20 12.57 -16.92 -10.86
CA ARG A 20 11.74 -16.42 -9.77
C ARG A 20 11.61 -14.94 -10.02
N PHE A 21 10.57 -14.58 -10.75
CA PHE A 21 10.04 -13.24 -10.66
C PHE A 21 9.58 -13.10 -9.20
N LEU A 22 10.45 -12.52 -8.39
CA LEU A 22 10.05 -11.92 -7.14
C LEU A 22 9.14 -10.77 -7.56
N VAL A 23 7.87 -11.06 -7.76
CA VAL A 23 6.84 -10.04 -7.69
C VAL A 23 7.05 -9.44 -6.32
N PRO A 24 7.48 -8.16 -6.19
CA PRO A 24 7.48 -7.52 -4.89
C PRO A 24 6.05 -7.67 -4.41
N GLY A 25 5.88 -8.51 -3.39
CA GLY A 25 4.58 -8.90 -2.94
C GLY A 25 3.78 -7.65 -2.65
N ALA A 26 2.73 -7.44 -3.42
CA ALA A 26 1.60 -6.69 -2.95
C ALA A 26 1.03 -7.52 -1.79
N TRP A 27 1.75 -7.54 -0.70
CA TRP A 27 1.22 -7.94 0.58
C TRP A 27 0.18 -6.87 0.88
N ALA A 28 -1.03 -7.16 0.43
CA ALA A 28 -2.17 -6.37 0.83
C ALA A 28 -2.10 -6.32 2.35
N HIS A 29 -1.87 -5.12 2.89
CA HIS A 29 -1.89 -4.85 4.31
C HIS A 29 -3.32 -5.01 4.80
N HIS A 30 -3.81 -6.27 4.86
CA HIS A 30 -5.15 -6.58 5.32
C HIS A 30 -5.22 -6.44 6.83
N GLY A 31 -6.26 -5.77 7.30
CA GLY A 31 -6.47 -5.54 8.72
C GLY A 31 -5.46 -4.57 9.32
N TRP A 32 -5.11 -4.77 10.58
CA TRP A 32 -4.26 -3.89 11.40
C TRP A 32 -2.98 -4.56 11.90
N GLY A 33 -2.81 -5.86 11.64
CA GLY A 33 -1.71 -6.65 12.19
C GLY A 33 -0.32 -6.23 11.74
N TRP A 34 -0.22 -5.48 10.64
CA TRP A 34 1.04 -4.98 10.09
C TRP A 34 1.46 -3.62 10.65
N ALA A 35 0.52 -2.92 11.31
CA ALA A 35 0.72 -1.57 11.83
C ALA A 35 1.17 -1.58 13.29
N THR A 36 1.85 -0.51 13.69
CA THR A 36 2.24 -0.29 15.09
C THR A 36 1.01 -0.08 15.96
N LYS A 37 1.17 -0.26 17.28
CA LYS A 37 0.09 -0.01 18.25
C LYS A 37 -0.02 1.47 18.60
N GLU A 38 1.08 2.20 18.48
CA GLU A 38 1.14 3.63 18.79
C GLU A 38 0.42 4.44 17.72
N GLU A 39 -0.34 5.42 18.15
CA GLU A 39 -0.96 6.38 17.26
C GLU A 39 0.10 7.27 16.59
N PHE A 40 -0.11 7.57 15.33
CA PHE A 40 0.79 8.37 14.52
C PHE A 40 0.00 9.41 13.74
N GLU A 41 0.49 10.62 13.71
CA GLU A 41 -0.10 11.72 12.98
C GLU A 41 0.81 12.16 11.84
N LEU A 42 0.22 12.39 10.67
CA LEU A 42 0.95 12.78 9.47
C LEU A 42 0.18 13.86 8.72
N THR A 43 0.80 15.01 8.52
CA THR A 43 0.25 16.10 7.72
C THR A 43 1.08 16.28 6.46
N GLY A 44 0.41 16.33 5.31
CA GLY A 44 1.10 16.54 4.03
C GLY A 44 0.15 16.88 2.90
N THR A 45 0.74 17.16 1.75
CA THR A 45 0.03 17.47 0.52
C THR A 45 -0.17 16.22 -0.31
N ILE A 46 -1.38 15.98 -0.77
CA ILE A 46 -1.70 14.85 -1.65
C ILE A 46 -1.00 15.06 -3.00
N THR A 47 -0.21 14.07 -3.42
CA THR A 47 0.47 14.04 -4.72
C THR A 47 -0.07 12.96 -5.65
N ASP A 48 -0.73 11.96 -5.12
CA ASP A 48 -1.37 10.89 -5.89
C ASP A 48 -2.58 10.32 -5.15
N VAL A 49 -3.58 9.88 -5.89
CA VAL A 49 -4.84 9.33 -5.35
C VAL A 49 -5.22 8.08 -6.10
N ARG A 50 -5.45 7.01 -5.35
CA ARG A 50 -5.98 5.75 -5.88
C ARG A 50 -7.07 5.24 -4.94
N LEU A 51 -8.31 5.47 -5.29
CA LEU A 51 -9.48 5.04 -4.52
C LEU A 51 -10.06 3.76 -5.09
N GLY A 52 -10.68 2.97 -4.26
CA GLY A 52 -11.33 1.72 -4.66
C GLY A 52 -11.16 0.60 -3.63
N ASN A 53 -11.48 -0.61 -4.06
CA ASN A 53 -11.31 -1.81 -3.26
C ASN A 53 -9.93 -2.45 -3.51
N PRO A 54 -9.33 -3.11 -2.48
CA PRO A 54 -9.87 -3.41 -1.14
C PRO A 54 -9.88 -2.22 -0.18
N HIS A 55 -9.15 -1.16 -0.45
CA HIS A 55 -9.11 0.13 0.26
C HIS A 55 -8.55 1.21 -0.65
N GLY A 56 -8.83 2.46 -0.33
CA GLY A 56 -8.23 3.59 -1.02
C GLY A 56 -6.83 3.91 -0.47
N GLU A 57 -6.03 4.55 -1.28
CA GLU A 57 -4.72 5.06 -0.92
C GLU A 57 -4.56 6.49 -1.42
N VAL A 58 -3.92 7.32 -0.63
CA VAL A 58 -3.41 8.61 -1.06
C VAL A 58 -1.92 8.68 -0.76
N THR A 59 -1.16 9.29 -1.65
CA THR A 59 0.25 9.57 -1.40
C THR A 59 0.38 11.00 -0.92
N LEU A 60 1.06 11.20 0.20
CA LEU A 60 1.37 12.51 0.74
C LEU A 60 2.85 12.84 0.56
N GLU A 61 3.13 14.07 0.24
CA GLU A 61 4.44 14.66 0.42
C GLU A 61 4.50 15.33 1.79
N VAL A 62 5.47 14.89 2.60
CA VAL A 62 5.70 15.36 3.96
C VAL A 62 7.19 15.63 4.14
N ASP A 63 7.58 16.89 4.28
CA ASP A 63 8.99 17.29 4.47
C ASP A 63 9.94 16.68 3.41
N GLY A 64 9.51 16.64 2.14
CA GLY A 64 10.27 16.06 1.02
C GLY A 64 10.24 14.54 0.93
N GLU A 65 9.52 13.86 1.81
CA GLU A 65 9.34 12.40 1.80
C GLU A 65 7.94 12.01 1.34
N ARG A 66 7.87 10.88 0.65
CA ARG A 66 6.59 10.31 0.19
C ARG A 66 6.08 9.30 1.20
N TRP A 67 4.83 9.48 1.59
CA TRP A 67 4.09 8.57 2.46
C TRP A 67 2.85 8.04 1.75
N VAL A 68 2.60 6.75 1.86
CA VAL A 68 1.33 6.16 1.43
C VAL A 68 0.41 6.09 2.64
N VAL A 69 -0.77 6.66 2.50
CA VAL A 69 -1.82 6.62 3.51
C VAL A 69 -2.97 5.77 3.01
N GLU A 70 -3.19 4.63 3.64
CA GLU A 70 -4.38 3.83 3.41
C GLU A 70 -5.58 4.52 4.05
N VAL A 71 -6.58 4.84 3.25
CA VAL A 71 -7.90 5.28 3.71
C VAL A 71 -8.87 4.09 3.67
N GLY A 72 -10.16 4.31 3.84
CA GLY A 72 -11.12 3.21 3.88
C GLY A 72 -11.49 2.65 2.51
N GLN A 73 -12.22 1.55 2.52
CA GLN A 73 -12.99 1.11 1.36
C GLN A 73 -13.99 2.21 0.96
N PRO A 74 -14.49 2.22 -0.27
CA PRO A 74 -15.44 3.24 -0.74
C PRO A 74 -16.65 3.44 0.20
N TRP A 75 -17.25 2.35 0.66
CA TRP A 75 -18.40 2.43 1.58
C TRP A 75 -18.05 3.04 2.94
N ARG A 76 -16.81 2.79 3.42
CA ARG A 76 -16.34 3.32 4.71
C ARG A 76 -16.06 4.80 4.63
N ASN A 77 -15.42 5.25 3.57
CA ASN A 77 -15.17 6.66 3.31
C ASN A 77 -16.51 7.42 3.17
N ALA A 78 -17.45 6.88 2.40
CA ALA A 78 -18.77 7.46 2.21
C ALA A 78 -19.54 7.58 3.55
N ARG A 79 -19.51 6.54 4.38
CA ARG A 79 -20.12 6.54 5.71
C ARG A 79 -19.54 7.60 6.64
N ALA A 80 -18.24 7.84 6.55
CA ALA A 80 -17.55 8.88 7.31
C ALA A 80 -17.79 10.28 6.75
N GLY A 81 -18.43 10.41 5.59
CA GLY A 81 -18.60 11.67 4.88
C GLY A 81 -17.37 12.14 4.10
N LEU A 82 -16.36 11.30 4.01
CA LEU A 82 -15.14 11.55 3.23
C LEU A 82 -15.42 11.18 1.77
N ARG A 83 -15.91 12.19 1.02
CA ARG A 83 -16.20 12.01 -0.41
C ARG A 83 -14.92 12.06 -1.23
N ASP A 84 -14.93 11.37 -2.36
CA ASP A 84 -13.75 11.24 -3.25
C ASP A 84 -13.19 12.60 -3.69
N GLU A 85 -14.05 13.59 -3.92
CA GLU A 85 -13.65 14.94 -4.36
C GLU A 85 -12.81 15.70 -3.31
N LEU A 86 -12.89 15.29 -2.05
CA LEU A 86 -12.09 15.86 -0.97
C LEU A 86 -10.64 15.34 -0.97
N LEU A 87 -10.44 14.15 -1.53
CA LEU A 87 -9.13 13.51 -1.67
C LEU A 87 -8.57 13.80 -3.07
N ARG A 88 -8.08 15.00 -3.30
CA ARG A 88 -7.53 15.42 -4.60
C ARG A 88 -6.08 15.85 -4.48
N VAL A 89 -5.33 15.70 -5.56
CA VAL A 89 -3.96 16.20 -5.67
C VAL A 89 -3.91 17.70 -5.35
N GLY A 90 -2.96 18.09 -4.52
CA GLY A 90 -2.78 19.45 -4.03
C GLY A 90 -3.51 19.76 -2.72
N GLN A 91 -4.42 18.89 -2.26
CA GLN A 91 -5.08 19.05 -0.98
C GLN A 91 -4.12 18.72 0.17
N VAL A 92 -4.07 19.57 1.18
CA VAL A 92 -3.40 19.28 2.45
C VAL A 92 -4.36 18.53 3.34
N ILE A 93 -3.91 17.40 3.87
CA ILE A 93 -4.66 16.60 4.85
C ILE A 93 -3.80 16.25 6.05
N THR A 94 -4.45 15.99 7.18
CA THR A 94 -3.82 15.36 8.33
C THR A 94 -4.46 13.98 8.52
N ALA A 95 -3.65 12.95 8.51
CA ALA A 95 -4.06 11.58 8.78
C ALA A 95 -3.63 11.17 10.19
N HIS A 96 -4.56 10.63 10.95
CA HIS A 96 -4.32 10.01 12.25
C HIS A 96 -4.52 8.52 12.13
N GLY A 97 -3.61 7.73 12.65
CA GLY A 97 -3.68 6.28 12.58
C GLY A 97 -2.40 5.61 13.01
N HIS A 98 -2.03 4.54 12.34
CA HIS A 98 -0.88 3.73 12.72
C HIS A 98 0.04 3.50 11.52
N ARG A 99 1.32 3.74 11.74
CA ARG A 99 2.34 3.49 10.72
C ARG A 99 2.68 2.01 10.62
N SER A 100 3.30 1.63 9.50
CA SER A 100 3.86 0.29 9.37
C SER A 100 4.86 -0.01 10.47
N ALA A 101 4.78 -1.22 11.02
CA ALA A 101 5.77 -1.75 11.97
C ALA A 101 7.10 -2.11 11.30
N LYS A 102 7.11 -2.22 9.95
CA LYS A 102 8.31 -2.48 9.18
C LYS A 102 9.17 -1.23 9.10
N GLU A 103 10.39 -1.33 9.61
CA GLU A 103 11.34 -0.24 9.59
C GLU A 103 11.62 0.25 8.15
N GLY A 104 11.67 1.57 7.98
CA GLY A 104 11.90 2.21 6.69
C GLY A 104 10.70 2.26 5.75
N GLU A 105 9.61 1.58 6.06
CA GLU A 105 8.38 1.62 5.26
C GLU A 105 7.54 2.85 5.61
N ARG A 106 7.34 3.73 4.62
CA ARG A 106 6.53 4.94 4.77
C ARG A 106 5.10 4.69 4.33
N VAL A 107 4.42 3.86 5.11
CA VAL A 107 3.01 3.51 4.95
C VAL A 107 2.30 3.68 6.27
N MET A 108 1.12 4.25 6.25
CA MET A 108 0.24 4.29 7.43
C MET A 108 -1.19 3.92 7.06
N LYS A 109 -1.93 3.43 8.02
CA LYS A 109 -3.37 3.21 7.93
C LYS A 109 -4.09 4.25 8.75
N ALA A 110 -4.93 5.05 8.08
CA ALA A 110 -5.67 6.11 8.73
C ALA A 110 -6.92 5.58 9.44
N GLU A 111 -7.10 5.98 10.67
CA GLU A 111 -8.36 5.86 11.41
C GLU A 111 -9.25 7.07 11.20
N ARG A 112 -8.62 8.24 11.04
CA ARG A 112 -9.28 9.53 10.86
C ARG A 112 -8.46 10.39 9.90
N VAL A 113 -9.17 11.14 9.09
CA VAL A 113 -8.60 12.17 8.21
C VAL A 113 -9.18 13.52 8.59
N VAL A 114 -8.35 14.55 8.61
CA VAL A 114 -8.76 15.94 8.83
C VAL A 114 -8.44 16.76 7.59
N ILE A 115 -9.45 17.47 7.07
CA ILE A 115 -9.32 18.36 5.92
C ILE A 115 -10.00 19.66 6.26
N ASP A 116 -9.29 20.77 6.16
CA ASP A 116 -9.81 22.11 6.46
C ASP A 116 -10.52 22.18 7.84
N GLY A 117 -9.91 21.54 8.84
CA GLY A 117 -10.43 21.47 10.21
C GLY A 117 -11.61 20.51 10.42
N ARG A 118 -12.07 19.84 9.37
CA ARG A 118 -13.17 18.88 9.45
C ARG A 118 -12.65 17.47 9.61
N HIS A 119 -13.20 16.75 10.58
CA HIS A 119 -12.81 15.38 10.95
C HIS A 119 -13.68 14.35 10.23
N TYR A 120 -13.03 13.34 9.65
CA TYR A 120 -13.66 12.20 9.00
C TYR A 120 -13.19 10.92 9.66
N ASN A 121 -14.02 10.35 10.53
CA ASN A 121 -13.68 9.14 11.29
C ASN A 121 -13.99 7.89 10.45
N LEU A 122 -12.94 7.25 9.92
CA LEU A 122 -13.07 6.05 9.10
C LEU A 122 -13.32 4.80 9.97
N TYR A 123 -12.79 4.81 11.18
CA TYR A 123 -12.90 3.71 12.14
C TYR A 123 -13.30 4.28 13.52
N PRO A 124 -14.56 4.69 13.69
CA PRO A 124 -15.00 5.37 14.92
C PRO A 124 -14.84 4.53 16.18
N ASP A 125 -14.87 3.19 16.06
CA ASP A 125 -14.69 2.28 17.19
C ASP A 125 -13.21 2.16 17.63
N ARG A 126 -12.29 2.71 16.86
CA ARG A 126 -10.85 2.71 17.15
C ARG A 126 -10.31 4.08 17.48
N ALA A 127 -11.00 5.13 17.09
CA ALA A 127 -10.55 6.49 17.33
C ALA A 127 -10.54 6.75 18.85
N SER A 128 -9.38 7.07 19.37
CA SER A 128 -9.15 7.53 20.72
C SER A 128 -9.47 9.02 20.86
#